data_fb7de223ebe93ef80095aebbd1766b18
#
_entry.id   fb7de223ebe93ef80095aebbd1766b18
#
_cell.length_a   1.000
_cell.length_b   1.000
_cell.length_c   1.000
_cell.angle_alpha   90.00
_cell.angle_beta   90.00
_cell.angle_gamma   90.00
#
_symmetry.space_group_name_H-M   'P 1'
#
loop_
_entity.id
_entity.type
_entity.pdbx_description
1 polymer ?
#
loop_
_entity_poly.entity_id
_entity_poly.type
_entity_poly.pdbx_seq_one_letter_code
_entity_poly.pdbx_strand_id
1 'polypeptide(L)'
;MVDRNLIIQLTEEKLEKDQFIVEITVSQANQISILLDSDAGISIEDCVRISRHIESCLNREEEDFDLQVSSAGLGQPLKVYRQYLKNLDREMEVVLTTGEKLSGILKSAGETGFDLEITKNEKVEGQKKKQPVTRIQHISFGEAKTVKNIIKF
;
A
#
# COMPACT_ATOMS: atom_id res chain seq x y z
N MET A 1 -14.86 -22.21 8.79
CA MET A 1 -14.10 -20.97 8.53
C MET A 1 -14.70 -20.23 7.34
N VAL A 2 -14.87 -18.92 7.50
CA VAL A 2 -15.40 -18.09 6.40
C VAL A 2 -14.44 -18.17 5.20
N ASP A 3 -15.00 -18.36 4.01
CA ASP A 3 -14.22 -18.45 2.77
C ASP A 3 -13.69 -17.08 2.34
N ARG A 4 -12.37 -16.96 2.24
CA ARG A 4 -11.71 -15.74 1.81
C ARG A 4 -12.16 -15.30 0.40
N ASN A 5 -12.35 -16.25 -0.51
CA ASN A 5 -12.82 -15.94 -1.87
C ASN A 5 -14.21 -15.33 -1.89
N LEU A 6 -15.08 -15.78 -0.99
CA LEU A 6 -16.41 -15.18 -0.82
C LEU A 6 -16.29 -13.74 -0.35
N ILE A 7 -15.40 -13.47 0.61
CA ILE A 7 -15.19 -12.11 1.11
C ILE A 7 -14.65 -11.19 0.01
N ILE A 8 -13.74 -11.68 -0.82
CA ILE A 8 -13.24 -10.92 -1.96
C ILE A 8 -14.39 -10.57 -2.91
N GLN A 9 -15.22 -11.54 -3.25
CA GLN A 9 -16.36 -11.34 -4.14
C GLN A 9 -17.34 -10.30 -3.59
N LEU A 10 -17.72 -10.44 -2.32
CA LEU A 10 -18.66 -9.51 -1.67
C LEU A 10 -18.09 -8.09 -1.60
N THR A 11 -16.81 -7.96 -1.37
CA THR A 11 -16.13 -6.66 -1.36
C THR A 11 -16.14 -6.03 -2.74
N GLU A 12 -15.78 -6.79 -3.77
CA GLU A 12 -15.73 -6.30 -5.14
C GLU A 12 -17.11 -5.84 -5.66
N GLU A 13 -18.18 -6.45 -5.19
CA GLU A 13 -19.55 -6.07 -5.58
C GLU A 13 -19.88 -4.61 -5.22
N LYS A 14 -19.23 -4.06 -4.22
CA LYS A 14 -19.50 -2.70 -3.71
C LYS A 14 -18.38 -1.71 -3.92
N LEU A 15 -17.27 -2.13 -4.54
CA LEU A 15 -16.19 -1.20 -4.87
C LEU A 15 -16.61 -0.29 -6.02
N GLU A 16 -16.27 0.98 -5.89
CA GLU A 16 -16.40 1.94 -6.97
C GLU A 16 -15.19 1.82 -7.91
N LYS A 17 -15.27 2.45 -9.08
CA LYS A 17 -14.30 2.29 -10.17
C LYS A 17 -12.86 2.62 -9.76
N ASP A 18 -12.68 3.60 -8.89
CA ASP A 18 -11.37 4.06 -8.43
C ASP A 18 -10.90 3.34 -7.15
N GLN A 19 -11.72 2.46 -6.59
CA GLN A 19 -11.44 1.74 -5.36
C GLN A 19 -10.88 0.34 -5.63
N PHE A 20 -10.01 -0.13 -4.76
CA PHE A 20 -9.42 -1.47 -4.92
C PHE A 20 -9.04 -2.09 -3.58
N ILE A 21 -8.92 -3.41 -3.60
CA ILE A 21 -8.51 -4.19 -2.43
C ILE A 21 -6.99 -4.18 -2.33
N VAL A 22 -6.46 -3.82 -1.16
CA VAL A 22 -5.02 -3.93 -0.87
C VAL A 22 -4.72 -5.30 -0.28
N GLU A 23 -5.50 -5.71 0.72
CA GLU A 23 -5.29 -6.99 1.40
C GLU A 23 -6.58 -7.46 2.05
N ILE A 24 -6.84 -8.75 1.96
CA ILE A 24 -7.93 -9.41 2.72
C ILE A 24 -7.34 -10.60 3.43
N THR A 25 -7.58 -10.67 4.75
CA THR A 25 -7.18 -11.82 5.57
C THR A 25 -8.39 -12.36 6.32
N VAL A 26 -8.44 -13.68 6.43
CA VAL A 26 -9.44 -14.40 7.24
C VAL A 26 -8.69 -15.39 8.11
N SER A 27 -8.75 -15.22 9.43
CA SER A 27 -8.10 -16.13 10.36
C SER A 27 -8.94 -17.38 10.61
N GLN A 28 -8.35 -18.38 11.27
CA GLN A 28 -9.09 -19.59 11.65
C GLN A 28 -10.22 -19.29 12.65
N ALA A 29 -10.10 -18.20 13.41
CA ALA A 29 -11.12 -17.74 14.34
C ALA A 29 -12.15 -16.82 13.66
N ASN A 30 -12.18 -16.76 12.32
CA ASN A 30 -13.07 -15.91 11.53
C ASN A 30 -12.91 -14.43 11.83
N GLN A 31 -11.68 -14.00 12.09
CA GLN A 31 -11.36 -12.57 12.11
C GLN A 31 -11.07 -12.14 10.69
N ILE A 32 -11.96 -11.32 10.15
CA ILE A 32 -11.89 -10.85 8.76
C ILE A 32 -11.35 -9.43 8.76
N SER A 33 -10.26 -9.21 8.06
CA SER A 33 -9.67 -7.88 7.91
C SER A 33 -9.59 -7.53 6.43
N ILE A 34 -10.15 -6.39 6.07
CA ILE A 34 -10.17 -5.90 4.70
C ILE A 34 -9.50 -4.55 4.68
N LEU A 35 -8.42 -4.44 3.90
CA LEU A 35 -7.70 -3.19 3.71
C LEU A 35 -7.96 -2.71 2.29
N LEU A 36 -8.49 -1.51 2.16
CA LEU A 36 -8.89 -0.91 0.90
C LEU A 36 -8.12 0.37 0.61
N ASP A 37 -8.00 0.72 -0.65
CA ASP A 37 -7.46 2.01 -1.06
C ASP A 37 -8.18 2.48 -2.32
N SER A 38 -7.91 3.70 -2.73
CA SER A 38 -8.49 4.31 -3.91
C SER A 38 -7.48 5.26 -4.53
N ASP A 39 -7.57 5.47 -5.83
CA ASP A 39 -6.69 6.42 -6.54
C ASP A 39 -6.82 7.84 -5.97
N ALA A 40 -8.01 8.20 -5.50
CA ALA A 40 -8.32 9.52 -4.93
C ALA A 40 -8.43 9.53 -3.40
N GLY A 41 -8.22 8.39 -2.74
CA GLY A 41 -8.44 8.21 -1.32
C GLY A 41 -9.80 7.59 -1.02
N ILE A 42 -9.89 6.87 0.08
CA ILE A 42 -11.13 6.18 0.47
C ILE A 42 -11.64 6.76 1.79
N SER A 43 -12.95 7.02 1.88
CA SER A 43 -13.57 7.59 3.07
C SER A 43 -13.98 6.51 4.08
N ILE A 44 -14.19 6.95 5.33
CA ILE A 44 -14.74 6.06 6.37
C ILE A 44 -16.13 5.59 5.96
N GLU A 45 -16.91 6.46 5.33
CA GLU A 45 -18.26 6.11 4.85
C GLU A 45 -18.24 4.98 3.83
N ASP A 46 -17.26 4.97 2.93
CA ASP A 46 -17.07 3.89 1.95
C ASP A 46 -16.77 2.57 2.67
N CYS A 47 -15.91 2.59 3.68
CA CYS A 47 -15.58 1.41 4.46
C CYS A 47 -16.80 0.88 5.21
N VAL A 48 -17.62 1.76 5.79
CA VAL A 48 -18.87 1.40 6.49
C VAL A 48 -19.87 0.77 5.52
N ARG A 49 -20.01 1.35 4.33
CA ARG A 49 -20.92 0.83 3.29
C ARG A 49 -20.55 -0.60 2.90
N ILE A 50 -19.28 -0.86 2.67
CA ILE A 50 -18.78 -2.18 2.31
C ILE A 50 -18.93 -3.16 3.48
N SER A 51 -18.62 -2.72 4.69
CA SER A 51 -18.77 -3.53 5.90
C SER A 51 -20.22 -3.98 6.09
N ARG A 52 -21.18 -3.07 5.94
CA ARG A 52 -22.61 -3.40 6.07
C ARG A 52 -23.09 -4.38 5.00
N HIS A 53 -22.59 -4.24 3.78
CA HIS A 53 -22.93 -5.17 2.71
C HIS A 53 -22.46 -6.58 3.05
N ILE A 54 -21.22 -6.73 3.48
CA ILE A 54 -20.65 -8.03 3.84
C ILE A 54 -21.41 -8.65 5.01
N GLU A 55 -21.69 -7.86 6.05
CA GLU A 55 -22.45 -8.35 7.20
C GLU A 55 -23.86 -8.83 6.83
N SER A 56 -24.50 -8.15 5.86
CA SER A 56 -25.84 -8.54 5.39
C SER A 56 -25.83 -9.86 4.62
N CYS A 57 -24.71 -10.24 4.04
CA CYS A 57 -24.56 -11.46 3.23
C CYS A 57 -24.05 -12.65 4.04
N LEU A 58 -23.58 -12.45 5.27
CA LEU A 58 -23.10 -13.51 6.15
C LEU A 58 -24.07 -13.74 7.29
N ASN A 59 -24.16 -14.99 7.76
CA ASN A 59 -25.05 -15.36 8.85
C ASN A 59 -24.26 -15.73 10.11
N ARG A 60 -24.30 -14.85 11.14
CA ARG A 60 -23.61 -15.07 12.41
C ARG A 60 -24.15 -16.26 13.21
N GLU A 61 -25.40 -16.66 12.97
CA GLU A 61 -26.00 -17.81 13.62
C GLU A 61 -25.40 -19.12 13.11
N GLU A 62 -25.01 -19.15 11.82
CA GLU A 62 -24.36 -20.30 11.21
C GLU A 62 -22.87 -20.33 11.55
N GLU A 63 -22.22 -19.18 11.44
CA GLU A 63 -20.79 -19.05 11.69
C GLU A 63 -20.50 -17.63 12.14
N ASP A 64 -20.06 -17.46 13.38
CA ASP A 64 -19.74 -16.14 13.91
C ASP A 64 -18.43 -15.61 13.33
N PHE A 65 -18.29 -14.30 13.28
CA PHE A 65 -17.11 -13.64 12.70
C PHE A 65 -16.92 -12.24 13.28
N ASP A 66 -15.69 -11.75 13.20
CA ASP A 66 -15.34 -10.36 13.44
C ASP A 66 -14.96 -9.74 12.09
N LEU A 67 -15.48 -8.57 11.79
CA LEU A 67 -15.21 -7.90 10.53
C LEU A 67 -14.65 -6.51 10.76
N GLN A 68 -13.50 -6.24 10.15
CA GLN A 68 -12.88 -4.93 10.15
C GLN A 68 -12.58 -4.51 8.71
N VAL A 69 -13.14 -3.40 8.28
CA VAL A 69 -12.87 -2.79 6.98
C VAL A 69 -12.19 -1.44 7.23
N SER A 70 -11.01 -1.26 6.67
CA SER A 70 -10.22 -0.06 6.89
C SER A 70 -9.56 0.43 5.60
N SER A 71 -9.14 1.69 5.60
CA SER A 71 -8.41 2.27 4.49
C SER A 71 -6.91 2.19 4.71
N ALA A 72 -6.15 2.02 3.62
CA ALA A 72 -4.70 2.15 3.64
C ALA A 72 -4.36 3.64 3.66
N GLY A 73 -4.17 4.20 4.85
CA GLY A 73 -3.83 5.61 5.02
C GLY A 73 -2.38 5.93 4.71
N LEU A 74 -2.05 7.22 4.79
CA LEU A 74 -0.66 7.68 4.67
C LEU A 74 0.19 7.04 5.76
N GLY A 75 1.44 6.72 5.42
CA GLY A 75 2.37 6.10 6.34
C GLY A 75 2.26 4.59 6.42
N GLN A 76 1.28 3.98 5.78
CA GLN A 76 1.17 2.53 5.67
C GLN A 76 2.04 2.02 4.53
N PRO A 77 2.67 0.82 4.68
CA PRO A 77 3.46 0.26 3.59
C PRO A 77 2.60 -0.01 2.35
N LEU A 78 3.16 0.28 1.18
CA LEU A 78 2.52 -0.06 -0.09
C LEU A 78 2.58 -1.57 -0.30
N LYS A 79 1.50 -2.16 -0.77
CA LYS A 79 1.39 -3.62 -0.93
C LYS A 79 1.04 -4.06 -2.35
N VAL A 80 0.34 -3.22 -3.12
CA VAL A 80 -0.08 -3.56 -4.47
C VAL A 80 0.40 -2.54 -5.49
N TYR A 81 0.58 -2.99 -6.73
CA TYR A 81 1.10 -2.17 -7.83
C TYR A 81 0.34 -0.86 -8.02
N ARG A 82 -0.98 -0.90 -7.91
CA ARG A 82 -1.81 0.28 -8.09
C ARG A 82 -1.49 1.39 -7.08
N GLN A 83 -1.04 1.02 -5.87
CA GLN A 83 -0.59 1.99 -4.87
C GLN A 83 0.70 2.69 -5.31
N TYR A 84 1.60 1.98 -5.99
CA TYR A 84 2.81 2.59 -6.57
C TYR A 84 2.43 3.59 -7.64
N LEU A 85 1.50 3.26 -8.53
CA LEU A 85 1.03 4.17 -9.57
C LEU A 85 0.43 5.45 -8.99
N LYS A 86 -0.34 5.32 -7.91
CA LYS A 86 -0.94 6.44 -7.17
C LYS A 86 0.12 7.37 -6.59
N ASN A 87 1.29 6.83 -6.26
CA ASN A 87 2.35 7.55 -5.56
C ASN A 87 3.51 7.99 -6.45
N LEU A 88 3.33 7.97 -7.76
CA LEU A 88 4.33 8.49 -8.69
C LEU A 88 4.59 9.98 -8.42
N ASP A 89 5.85 10.39 -8.50
CA ASP A 89 6.34 11.74 -8.21
C ASP A 89 6.21 12.20 -6.76
N ARG A 90 5.94 11.27 -5.84
CA ARG A 90 5.90 11.56 -4.40
C ARG A 90 7.15 11.04 -3.70
N GLU A 91 7.47 11.65 -2.57
CA GLU A 91 8.60 11.22 -1.76
C GLU A 91 8.25 9.94 -0.99
N MET A 92 9.15 8.97 -1.08
CA MET A 92 8.96 7.65 -0.47
C MET A 92 10.16 7.30 0.40
N GLU A 93 9.91 6.57 1.49
CA GLU A 93 10.94 5.91 2.29
C GLU A 93 10.92 4.43 1.99
N VAL A 94 12.06 3.88 1.64
CA VAL A 94 12.23 2.46 1.33
C VAL A 94 13.18 1.85 2.34
N VAL A 95 12.75 0.75 2.98
CA VAL A 95 13.62 -0.07 3.83
C VAL A 95 13.89 -1.35 3.06
N LEU A 96 15.16 -1.59 2.76
CA LEU A 96 15.58 -2.79 2.05
C LEU A 96 15.65 -4.00 3.00
N THR A 97 15.62 -5.20 2.45
CA THR A 97 15.75 -6.44 3.24
C THR A 97 17.08 -6.51 3.99
N THR A 98 18.09 -5.79 3.52
CA THR A 98 19.38 -5.65 4.20
C THR A 98 19.34 -4.72 5.43
N GLY A 99 18.24 -3.98 5.61
CA GLY A 99 18.08 -2.99 6.67
C GLY A 99 18.45 -1.57 6.25
N GLU A 100 19.03 -1.39 5.06
CA GLU A 100 19.36 -0.08 4.54
C GLU A 100 18.09 0.73 4.26
N LYS A 101 18.10 2.02 4.63
CA LYS A 101 16.99 2.93 4.37
C LYS A 101 17.35 3.88 3.24
N LEU A 102 16.45 4.02 2.29
CA LEU A 102 16.58 4.95 1.18
C LEU A 102 15.39 5.91 1.18
N SER A 103 15.64 7.14 0.77
CA SER A 103 14.57 8.13 0.59
C SER A 103 14.72 8.76 -0.78
N GLY A 104 13.63 8.94 -1.48
CA GLY A 104 13.65 9.53 -2.81
C GLY A 104 12.27 9.69 -3.39
N ILE A 105 12.23 10.12 -4.64
CA ILE A 105 10.98 10.34 -5.37
C ILE A 105 10.71 9.11 -6.25
N LEU A 106 9.50 8.57 -6.15
CA LEU A 106 9.09 7.43 -6.97
C LEU A 106 8.85 7.90 -8.40
N LYS A 107 9.69 7.46 -9.33
CA LYS A 107 9.63 7.91 -10.73
C LYS A 107 8.86 6.96 -11.64
N SER A 108 8.97 5.67 -11.41
CA SER A 108 8.24 4.67 -12.20
C SER A 108 8.08 3.39 -11.40
N ALA A 109 7.10 2.58 -11.79
CA ALA A 109 6.87 1.27 -11.21
C ALA A 109 6.48 0.30 -12.32
N GLY A 110 6.95 -0.93 -12.20
CA GLY A 110 6.69 -1.98 -13.17
C GLY A 110 6.36 -3.30 -12.51
N GLU A 111 6.41 -4.38 -13.28
CA GLU A 111 6.05 -5.72 -12.80
C GLU A 111 7.06 -6.30 -11.80
N THR A 112 8.33 -5.93 -11.93
CA THR A 112 9.41 -6.51 -11.12
C THR A 112 9.93 -5.60 -10.03
N GLY A 113 9.65 -4.30 -10.12
CA GLY A 113 10.17 -3.33 -9.17
C GLY A 113 9.81 -1.91 -9.55
N PHE A 114 10.55 -0.97 -8.97
CA PHE A 114 10.28 0.45 -9.14
C PHE A 114 11.59 1.23 -9.20
N ASP A 115 11.52 2.45 -9.73
CA ASP A 115 12.66 3.36 -9.84
C ASP A 115 12.50 4.51 -8.86
N LEU A 116 13.51 4.73 -8.06
CA LEU A 116 13.55 5.78 -7.05
C LEU A 116 14.63 6.78 -7.39
N GLU A 117 14.25 8.07 -7.49
CA GLU A 117 15.19 9.16 -7.71
C GLU A 117 15.73 9.62 -6.37
N ILE A 118 17.01 9.37 -6.13
CA ILE A 118 17.67 9.66 -4.88
C ILE A 118 18.66 10.80 -5.06
N THR A 119 18.55 11.82 -4.22
CA THR A 119 19.49 12.95 -4.19
C THR A 119 20.31 12.88 -2.91
N LYS A 120 21.63 12.77 -3.04
CA LYS A 120 22.55 12.73 -1.92
C LYS A 120 23.63 13.78 -2.11
N ASN A 121 24.09 14.35 -1.00
CA ASN A 121 25.24 15.23 -1.03
C ASN A 121 26.51 14.38 -1.15
N GLU A 122 27.20 14.51 -2.26
CA GLU A 122 28.43 13.76 -2.54
C GLU A 122 29.56 14.74 -2.91
N LYS A 123 30.81 14.33 -2.63
CA LYS A 123 31.96 15.10 -3.05
C LYS A 123 32.17 14.89 -4.54
N VAL A 124 32.11 15.98 -5.29
CA VAL A 124 32.35 15.98 -6.73
C VAL A 124 33.78 16.39 -7.00
N GLU A 125 34.45 15.75 -7.94
CA GLU A 125 35.83 16.05 -8.33
C GLU A 125 35.98 17.54 -8.71
N GLY A 126 36.99 18.17 -8.16
CA GLY A 126 37.26 19.59 -8.37
C GLY A 126 36.45 20.54 -7.49
N GLN A 127 35.59 20.03 -6.62
CA GLN A 127 34.78 20.83 -5.69
C GLN A 127 35.24 20.66 -4.26
N LYS A 128 35.27 21.74 -3.51
CA LYS A 128 35.69 21.73 -2.08
C LYS A 128 34.54 21.26 -1.17
N LYS A 129 33.30 21.53 -1.54
CA LYS A 129 32.11 21.19 -0.77
C LYS A 129 31.36 20.09 -1.45
N LYS A 130 30.64 19.26 -0.67
CA LYS A 130 29.72 18.26 -1.22
C LYS A 130 28.62 18.96 -2.01
N GLN A 131 28.27 18.38 -3.14
CA GLN A 131 27.22 18.86 -4.01
C GLN A 131 26.08 17.85 -4.04
N PRO A 132 24.82 18.28 -4.23
CA PRO A 132 23.73 17.34 -4.42
C PRO A 132 23.89 16.59 -5.75
N VAL A 133 23.87 15.26 -5.68
CA VAL A 133 23.94 14.39 -6.85
C VAL A 133 22.67 13.55 -6.89
N THR A 134 21.97 13.60 -8.02
CA THR A 134 20.72 12.87 -8.21
C THR A 134 20.96 11.66 -9.10
N ARG A 135 20.51 10.50 -8.63
CA ARG A 135 20.60 9.23 -9.38
C ARG A 135 19.30 8.48 -9.28
N ILE A 136 19.01 7.71 -10.32
CA ILE A 136 17.85 6.82 -10.33
C ILE A 136 18.35 5.41 -9.98
N GLN A 137 17.77 4.84 -8.94
CA GLN A 137 18.08 3.47 -8.51
C GLN A 137 16.86 2.58 -8.73
N HIS A 138 17.05 1.49 -9.46
CA HIS A 138 16.02 0.48 -9.62
C HIS A 138 16.04 -0.46 -8.41
N ILE A 139 14.87 -0.70 -7.82
CA ILE A 139 14.73 -1.58 -6.66
C ILE A 139 13.68 -2.63 -7.00
N SER A 140 14.05 -3.90 -6.93
CA SER A 140 13.09 -4.99 -7.15
C SER A 140 12.18 -5.13 -5.93
N PHE A 141 10.96 -5.60 -6.15
CA PHE A 141 10.02 -5.80 -5.04
C PHE A 141 10.55 -6.79 -4.00
N GLY A 142 11.34 -7.78 -4.43
CA GLY A 142 11.97 -8.73 -3.51
C GLY A 142 13.07 -8.14 -2.64
N GLU A 143 13.67 -7.02 -3.04
CA GLU A 143 14.70 -6.32 -2.27
C GLU A 143 14.11 -5.33 -1.26
N ALA A 144 12.89 -4.88 -1.49
CA ALA A 144 12.22 -3.90 -0.64
C ALA A 144 11.43 -4.59 0.47
N LYS A 145 11.80 -4.32 1.72
CA LYS A 145 11.06 -4.81 2.88
C LYS A 145 9.79 -4.00 3.09
N THR A 146 9.90 -2.66 3.07
CA THR A 146 8.78 -1.74 3.16
C THR A 146 8.98 -0.53 2.26
N VAL A 147 7.89 -0.03 1.69
CA VAL A 147 7.86 1.21 0.91
C VAL A 147 6.70 2.04 1.43
N LYS A 148 6.98 3.24 1.91
CA LYS A 148 5.99 4.13 2.52
C LYS A 148 6.11 5.55 2.02
N ASN A 149 5.00 6.29 2.04
CA ASN A 149 5.06 7.73 1.85
C ASN A 149 5.79 8.39 3.00
N ILE A 150 6.58 9.41 2.69
CA ILE A 150 7.16 10.27 3.72
C ILE A 150 6.09 11.29 4.09
N ILE A 151 5.70 11.28 5.38
CA ILE A 151 4.71 12.20 5.90
C ILE A 151 5.43 13.46 6.37
N LYS A 152 5.05 14.59 5.79
CA LYS A 152 5.57 15.91 6.19
C LYS A 152 4.50 16.68 6.94
N PHE A 153 4.88 17.20 8.08
CA PHE A 153 4.02 18.03 8.92
C PHE A 153 4.40 19.49 8.81
#